data_5060f7772790a05df1099bcb34b0ef70
#
_entry.id   5060f7772790a05df1099bcb34b0ef70
#
_cell.length_a   1.000
_cell.length_b   1.000
_cell.length_c   1.000
_cell.angle_alpha   90.00
_cell.angle_beta   90.00
_cell.angle_gamma   90.00
#
_symmetry.space_group_name_H-M   'P 1'
#
loop_
_entity.id
_entity.type
_entity.pdbx_description
1 polymer ?
#
loop_
_entity_poly.entity_id
_entity_poly.type
_entity_poly.pdbx_seq_one_letter_code
_entity_poly.pdbx_strand_id
1 'polypeptide(L)'
;NFAGRVSDYNTRTGTVYAYNVQGIYAPIEDVRFRAAYATSVRAPTQGDLFSAASENFAQISDPCDLVSPGSITAANCAAAGVPTTANAALVAACASTAFPVTLGAPFVNCTARTASTGFLSGGNPTLIEEKGKSLTLGVVVEPSFVPGLSLTVDYYKIEVEDLIAS
;
A
#
# COMPACT_ATOMS: atom_id res chain seq x y z
N ASN A 1 0.41 31.51 -7.54
CA ASN A 1 0.50 30.74 -8.80
C ASN A 1 -0.60 29.71 -8.85
N PHE A 2 -1.11 29.49 -10.03
CA PHE A 2 -2.10 28.45 -10.34
C PHE A 2 -1.67 27.71 -11.60
N ALA A 3 -1.78 26.39 -11.61
CA ALA A 3 -1.59 25.56 -12.79
C ALA A 3 -2.67 24.48 -12.84
N GLY A 4 -3.15 24.15 -14.03
CA GLY A 4 -4.12 23.09 -14.26
C GLY A 4 -3.73 22.24 -15.48
N ARG A 5 -4.02 20.95 -15.41
CA ARG A 5 -3.82 19.99 -16.48
C ARG A 5 -5.09 19.17 -16.68
N VAL A 6 -5.48 18.99 -17.91
CA VAL A 6 -6.51 18.05 -18.34
C VAL A 6 -5.83 16.98 -19.18
N SER A 7 -6.11 15.73 -18.90
CA SER A 7 -5.62 14.59 -19.69
C SER A 7 -6.80 13.67 -19.99
N ASP A 8 -6.87 13.20 -21.23
CA ASP A 8 -7.88 12.25 -21.67
C ASP A 8 -7.20 10.93 -22.07
N TYR A 9 -7.72 9.83 -21.55
CA TYR A 9 -7.21 8.49 -21.77
C TYR A 9 -8.28 7.63 -22.42
N ASN A 10 -7.93 6.96 -23.50
CA ASN A 10 -8.83 6.02 -24.18
C ASN A 10 -8.90 4.67 -23.43
N THR A 11 -9.08 4.75 -22.11
CA THR A 11 -9.24 3.62 -21.18
C THR A 11 -10.39 3.90 -20.24
N ARG A 12 -10.64 3.03 -19.26
CA ARG A 12 -11.68 3.26 -18.24
C ARG A 12 -11.44 4.51 -17.39
N THR A 13 -10.22 4.98 -17.31
CA THR A 13 -9.84 6.24 -16.64
C THR A 13 -10.56 7.45 -17.25
N GLY A 14 -10.68 7.53 -18.60
CA GLY A 14 -11.31 8.66 -19.28
C GLY A 14 -10.58 9.99 -19.06
N THR A 15 -11.34 11.07 -18.87
CA THR A 15 -10.81 12.41 -18.67
C THR A 15 -10.51 12.68 -17.19
N VAL A 16 -9.28 13.08 -16.90
CA VAL A 16 -8.80 13.38 -15.55
C VAL A 16 -8.25 14.81 -15.45
N TYR A 17 -8.35 15.36 -14.25
CA TYR A 17 -7.95 16.73 -13.94
C TYR A 17 -6.89 16.72 -12.84
N ALA A 18 -5.82 17.47 -13.06
CA ALA A 18 -4.83 17.74 -12.03
C ALA A 18 -4.63 19.26 -11.94
N TYR A 19 -4.52 19.78 -10.73
CA TYR A 19 -4.29 21.20 -10.52
C TYR A 19 -3.38 21.45 -9.33
N ASN A 20 -2.75 22.62 -9.35
CA ASN A 20 -1.87 23.10 -8.30
C ASN A 20 -2.22 24.57 -8.02
N VAL A 21 -2.39 24.89 -6.76
CA VAL A 21 -2.58 26.25 -6.27
C VAL A 21 -1.55 26.52 -5.21
N GLN A 22 -0.80 27.61 -5.35
CA GLN A 22 0.19 27.98 -4.35
C GLN A 22 0.23 29.50 -4.14
N GLY A 23 0.47 29.88 -2.91
CA GLY A 23 0.56 31.27 -2.48
C GLY A 23 1.70 31.50 -1.48
N ILE A 24 2.28 32.71 -1.54
CA ILE A 24 3.25 33.20 -0.57
C ILE A 24 2.69 34.52 -0.06
N TYR A 25 2.70 34.70 1.26
CA TYR A 25 2.29 35.91 1.93
C TYR A 25 3.35 36.36 2.92
N ALA A 26 3.88 37.56 2.73
CA ALA A 26 4.89 38.17 3.59
C ALA A 26 4.27 39.42 4.27
N PRO A 27 3.74 39.31 5.49
CA PRO A 27 3.18 40.47 6.22
C PRO A 27 4.24 41.47 6.65
N ILE A 28 5.46 40.98 6.90
CA ILE A 28 6.65 41.77 7.25
C ILE A 28 7.87 41.17 6.53
N GLU A 29 8.97 41.93 6.45
CA GLU A 29 10.18 41.47 5.75
C GLU A 29 10.79 40.21 6.38
N ASP A 30 10.66 40.06 7.70
CA ASP A 30 11.24 38.97 8.48
C ASP A 30 10.43 37.68 8.46
N VAL A 31 9.17 37.69 7.98
CA VAL A 31 8.28 36.52 8.04
C VAL A 31 7.55 36.29 6.72
N ARG A 32 7.67 35.08 6.20
CA ARG A 32 6.99 34.64 4.97
C ARG A 32 6.20 33.35 5.24
N PHE A 33 4.93 33.36 4.93
CA PHE A 33 4.07 32.18 4.91
C PHE A 33 3.97 31.64 3.49
N ARG A 34 3.99 30.33 3.35
CA ARG A 34 3.77 29.65 2.09
C ARG A 34 2.69 28.58 2.25
N ALA A 35 1.82 28.47 1.27
CA ALA A 35 0.81 27.44 1.20
C ALA A 35 0.76 26.88 -0.22
N ALA A 36 0.70 25.58 -0.34
CA ALA A 36 0.50 24.91 -1.62
C ALA A 36 -0.47 23.75 -1.46
N TYR A 37 -1.40 23.63 -2.41
CA TYR A 37 -2.26 22.47 -2.56
C TYR A 37 -2.15 21.97 -4.00
N ALA A 38 -1.86 20.68 -4.14
CA ALA A 38 -1.74 20.07 -5.46
C ALA A 38 -2.47 18.73 -5.50
N THR A 39 -3.07 18.46 -6.66
CA THR A 39 -3.57 17.13 -7.03
C THR A 39 -2.71 16.56 -8.14
N SER A 40 -2.47 15.26 -8.09
CA SER A 40 -1.78 14.51 -9.13
C SER A 40 -2.59 13.30 -9.53
N VAL A 41 -2.45 12.87 -10.76
CA VAL A 41 -3.14 11.68 -11.29
C VAL A 41 -2.12 10.84 -12.04
N ARG A 42 -2.13 9.54 -11.75
CA ARG A 42 -1.39 8.52 -12.50
C ARG A 42 -2.38 7.55 -13.13
N ALA A 43 -2.43 7.53 -14.45
CA ALA A 43 -3.20 6.51 -15.16
C ALA A 43 -2.46 5.15 -15.11
N PRO A 44 -3.20 4.02 -15.07
CA PRO A 44 -2.62 2.69 -15.22
C PRO A 44 -1.81 2.60 -16.52
N THR A 45 -0.69 1.90 -16.47
CA THR A 45 0.10 1.59 -17.66
C THR A 45 -0.58 0.51 -18.51
N GLN A 46 -0.13 0.33 -19.75
CA GLN A 46 -0.61 -0.77 -20.59
C GLN A 46 -0.30 -2.14 -19.96
N GLY A 47 0.84 -2.26 -19.25
CA GLY A 47 1.19 -3.46 -18.51
C GLY A 47 0.20 -3.75 -17.39
N ASP A 48 -0.15 -2.72 -16.60
CA ASP A 48 -1.12 -2.87 -15.50
C ASP A 48 -2.50 -3.32 -16.00
N LEU A 49 -2.89 -2.90 -17.22
CA LEU A 49 -4.20 -3.21 -17.79
C LEU A 49 -4.25 -4.51 -18.56
N PHE A 50 -3.21 -4.81 -19.35
CA PHE A 50 -3.28 -5.81 -20.43
C PHE A 50 -2.16 -6.84 -20.43
N SER A 51 -1.33 -6.92 -19.39
CA SER A 51 -0.36 -8.01 -19.26
C SER A 51 -1.06 -9.35 -19.35
N ALA A 52 -0.52 -10.26 -20.16
CA ALA A 52 -1.02 -11.61 -20.23
C ALA A 52 -0.92 -12.30 -18.87
N ALA A 53 -1.94 -13.08 -18.51
CA ALA A 53 -1.91 -13.84 -17.28
C ALA A 53 -0.74 -14.85 -17.33
N SER A 54 0.10 -14.83 -16.32
CA SER A 54 1.20 -15.77 -16.14
C SER A 54 1.05 -16.50 -14.81
N GLU A 55 1.46 -17.75 -14.79
CA GLU A 55 1.50 -18.51 -13.56
C GLU A 55 2.76 -18.15 -12.77
N ASN A 56 2.56 -17.77 -11.52
CA ASN A 56 3.61 -17.48 -10.57
C ASN A 56 3.47 -18.39 -9.35
N PHE A 57 4.58 -18.63 -8.67
CA PHE A 57 4.64 -19.46 -7.48
C PHE A 57 5.24 -18.68 -6.34
N ALA A 58 4.51 -18.55 -5.24
CA ALA A 58 5.00 -17.90 -4.04
C ALA A 58 4.84 -18.81 -2.82
N GLN A 59 5.76 -18.69 -1.88
CA GLN A 59 5.55 -19.22 -0.54
C GLN A 59 4.61 -18.28 0.20
N ILE A 60 3.46 -18.80 0.61
CA ILE A 60 2.46 -18.05 1.37
C ILE A 60 2.52 -18.53 2.80
N SER A 61 2.68 -17.60 3.75
CA SER A 61 2.48 -17.90 5.15
C SER A 61 0.99 -17.98 5.43
N ASP A 62 0.54 -19.14 5.91
CA ASP A 62 -0.84 -19.30 6.35
C ASP A 62 -1.05 -18.49 7.65
N PRO A 63 -1.95 -17.50 7.67
CA PRO A 63 -2.21 -16.72 8.88
C PRO A 63 -2.83 -17.55 10.00
N CYS A 64 -3.39 -18.72 9.70
CA CYS A 64 -3.90 -19.66 10.68
C CYS A 64 -2.88 -20.69 11.16
N ASP A 65 -1.67 -20.67 10.65
CA ASP A 65 -0.57 -21.46 11.21
C ASP A 65 -0.14 -20.86 12.56
N LEU A 66 -0.63 -21.43 13.65
CA LEU A 66 -0.50 -20.88 15.01
C LEU A 66 0.93 -20.89 15.56
N VAL A 67 1.87 -21.50 14.85
CA VAL A 67 3.29 -21.55 15.21
C VAL A 67 4.12 -20.57 14.38
N SER A 68 3.53 -19.95 13.36
CA SER A 68 4.19 -18.94 12.51
C SER A 68 4.17 -17.56 13.14
N PRO A 69 5.26 -16.76 13.01
CA PRO A 69 5.22 -15.36 13.37
C PRO A 69 4.17 -14.60 12.56
N GLY A 70 3.32 -13.82 13.24
CA GLY A 70 2.25 -13.05 12.60
C GLY A 70 0.95 -13.81 12.37
N SER A 71 0.79 -15.00 12.97
CA SER A 71 -0.48 -15.73 12.97
C SER A 71 -1.60 -14.88 13.60
N ILE A 72 -2.81 -14.98 13.02
CA ILE A 72 -4.01 -14.38 13.62
C ILE A 72 -4.47 -15.21 14.82
N THR A 73 -5.40 -14.67 15.62
CA THR A 73 -5.90 -15.40 16.79
C THR A 73 -6.58 -16.71 16.40
N ALA A 74 -6.37 -17.75 17.20
CA ALA A 74 -6.98 -19.07 17.00
C ALA A 74 -8.51 -19.01 16.88
N ALA A 75 -9.14 -18.04 17.57
CA ALA A 75 -10.59 -17.84 17.50
C ALA A 75 -11.07 -17.42 16.10
N ASN A 76 -10.34 -16.54 15.41
CA ASN A 76 -10.68 -16.11 14.06
C ASN A 76 -10.52 -17.27 13.06
N CYS A 77 -9.50 -18.09 13.22
CA CYS A 77 -9.29 -19.28 12.38
C CYS A 77 -10.36 -20.33 12.61
N ALA A 78 -10.76 -20.56 13.87
CA ALA A 78 -11.88 -21.46 14.19
C ALA A 78 -13.20 -20.97 13.57
N ALA A 79 -13.46 -19.66 13.60
CA ALA A 79 -14.64 -19.07 12.96
C ALA A 79 -14.63 -19.25 11.42
N ALA A 80 -13.45 -19.32 10.80
CA ALA A 80 -13.27 -19.64 9.39
C ALA A 80 -13.28 -21.16 9.10
N GLY A 81 -13.51 -22.01 10.09
CA GLY A 81 -13.57 -23.47 9.94
C GLY A 81 -12.20 -24.16 9.94
N VAL A 82 -11.12 -23.46 10.27
CA VAL A 82 -9.78 -24.04 10.39
C VAL A 82 -9.62 -24.66 11.77
N PRO A 83 -9.14 -25.93 11.88
CA PRO A 83 -8.89 -26.54 13.18
C PRO A 83 -7.83 -25.73 13.96
N THR A 84 -8.03 -25.51 15.24
CA THR A 84 -7.04 -24.85 16.11
C THR A 84 -5.97 -25.80 16.63
N THR A 85 -6.23 -27.10 16.56
CA THR A 85 -5.32 -28.15 16.95
C THR A 85 -5.20 -29.24 15.89
N ALA A 86 -4.08 -29.91 15.86
CA ALA A 86 -3.81 -30.99 14.93
C ALA A 86 -4.72 -32.20 15.21
N ASN A 87 -5.49 -32.59 14.22
CA ASN A 87 -6.29 -33.80 14.20
C ASN A 87 -5.53 -34.95 13.51
N ALA A 88 -6.10 -36.17 13.53
CA ALA A 88 -5.46 -37.34 12.94
C ALA A 88 -5.18 -37.19 11.43
N ALA A 89 -6.06 -36.50 10.68
CA ALA A 89 -5.86 -36.25 9.25
C ALA A 89 -4.66 -35.32 9.00
N LEU A 90 -4.50 -34.27 9.78
CA LEU A 90 -3.35 -33.36 9.70
C LEU A 90 -2.05 -34.06 10.08
N VAL A 91 -2.06 -34.87 11.14
CA VAL A 91 -0.89 -35.69 11.54
C VAL A 91 -0.46 -36.58 10.39
N ALA A 92 -1.39 -37.28 9.73
CA ALA A 92 -1.08 -38.12 8.58
C ALA A 92 -0.55 -37.30 7.38
N ALA A 93 -1.16 -36.17 7.07
CA ALA A 93 -0.75 -35.29 5.98
C ALA A 93 0.66 -34.70 6.19
N CYS A 94 1.01 -34.36 7.42
CA CYS A 94 2.30 -33.77 7.75
C CYS A 94 3.41 -34.80 8.04
N ALA A 95 3.11 -36.07 8.18
CA ALA A 95 4.06 -37.10 8.62
C ALA A 95 5.31 -37.23 7.72
N SER A 96 5.17 -36.99 6.43
CA SER A 96 6.27 -37.06 5.44
C SER A 96 6.88 -35.71 5.11
N THR A 97 6.48 -34.63 5.78
CA THR A 97 7.00 -33.28 5.54
C THR A 97 8.15 -32.95 6.49
N ALA A 98 8.84 -31.84 6.23
CA ALA A 98 9.85 -31.29 7.12
C ALA A 98 9.26 -30.76 8.45
N PHE A 99 7.93 -30.66 8.56
CA PHE A 99 7.21 -30.14 9.73
C PHE A 99 6.18 -31.15 10.25
N PRO A 100 6.61 -32.30 10.77
CA PRO A 100 5.70 -33.29 11.35
C PRO A 100 5.01 -32.70 12.58
N VAL A 101 3.72 -32.98 12.74
CA VAL A 101 2.91 -32.52 13.86
C VAL A 101 2.42 -33.68 14.70
N THR A 102 2.18 -33.46 15.98
CA THR A 102 1.59 -34.44 16.90
C THR A 102 0.12 -34.13 17.14
N LEU A 103 -0.68 -35.16 17.44
CA LEU A 103 -2.09 -35.02 17.75
C LEU A 103 -2.31 -34.06 18.93
N GLY A 104 -3.21 -33.10 18.77
CA GLY A 104 -3.50 -32.10 19.79
C GLY A 104 -2.53 -30.93 19.87
N ALA A 105 -1.42 -30.92 19.13
CA ALA A 105 -0.54 -29.77 19.02
C ALA A 105 -1.27 -28.58 18.35
N PRO A 106 -0.78 -27.34 18.51
CA PRO A 106 -1.30 -26.20 17.76
C PRO A 106 -1.30 -26.47 16.26
N PHE A 107 -2.33 -25.95 15.55
CA PHE A 107 -2.44 -26.15 14.11
C PHE A 107 -1.20 -25.60 13.36
N VAL A 108 -0.67 -26.41 12.47
CA VAL A 108 0.44 -26.07 11.56
C VAL A 108 0.03 -26.44 10.14
N ASN A 109 0.14 -25.53 9.22
CA ASN A 109 -0.06 -25.82 7.80
C ASN A 109 1.25 -26.30 7.16
N CYS A 110 1.59 -27.57 7.38
CA CYS A 110 2.84 -28.15 6.88
C CYS A 110 2.95 -28.08 5.33
N THR A 111 1.84 -28.15 4.62
CA THR A 111 1.81 -28.05 3.15
C THR A 111 2.18 -26.64 2.69
N ALA A 112 1.60 -25.61 3.29
CA ALA A 112 1.93 -24.22 2.97
C ALA A 112 3.38 -23.88 3.30
N ARG A 113 3.98 -24.53 4.31
CA ARG A 113 5.39 -24.34 4.68
C ARG A 113 6.37 -25.00 3.72
N THR A 114 5.96 -26.03 3.01
CA THR A 114 6.87 -26.86 2.18
C THR A 114 6.66 -26.68 0.68
N ALA A 115 5.51 -26.17 0.26
CA ALA A 115 5.15 -26.01 -1.13
C ALA A 115 4.85 -24.53 -1.45
N SER A 116 5.31 -24.09 -2.61
CA SER A 116 4.85 -22.83 -3.18
C SER A 116 3.45 -23.03 -3.79
N THR A 117 2.59 -22.03 -3.57
CA THR A 117 1.24 -22.03 -4.14
C THR A 117 1.27 -21.31 -5.48
N GLY A 118 0.77 -21.98 -6.52
CA GLY A 118 0.57 -21.38 -7.84
C GLY A 118 -0.58 -20.37 -7.79
N PHE A 119 -0.35 -19.20 -8.37
CA PHE A 119 -1.39 -18.21 -8.61
C PHE A 119 -1.18 -17.56 -9.97
N LEU A 120 -2.27 -17.06 -10.54
CA LEU A 120 -2.21 -16.32 -11.79
C LEU A 120 -2.06 -14.82 -11.46
N SER A 121 -1.05 -14.19 -12.07
CA SER A 121 -0.91 -12.74 -12.09
C SER A 121 -1.00 -12.23 -13.52
N GLY A 122 -1.64 -11.09 -13.70
CA GLY A 122 -1.83 -10.50 -15.02
C GLY A 122 -2.42 -9.11 -14.92
N GLY A 123 -2.60 -8.44 -16.05
CA GLY A 123 -3.20 -7.14 -16.13
C GLY A 123 -4.67 -7.14 -15.71
N ASN A 124 -5.12 -6.03 -15.16
CA ASN A 124 -6.52 -5.83 -14.79
C ASN A 124 -7.12 -4.66 -15.58
N PRO A 125 -7.95 -4.95 -16.60
CA PRO A 125 -8.53 -3.91 -17.46
C PRO A 125 -9.57 -3.03 -16.74
N THR A 126 -9.93 -3.35 -15.50
CA THR A 126 -10.88 -2.56 -14.70
C THR A 126 -10.22 -1.53 -13.80
N LEU A 127 -8.89 -1.44 -13.78
CA LEU A 127 -8.18 -0.43 -13.01
C LEU A 127 -8.58 0.99 -13.42
N ILE A 128 -8.67 1.85 -12.42
CA ILE A 128 -8.86 3.29 -12.56
C ILE A 128 -7.56 4.02 -12.18
N GLU A 129 -7.56 5.32 -12.34
CA GLU A 129 -6.40 6.15 -12.02
C GLU A 129 -6.12 6.25 -10.51
N GLU A 130 -4.84 6.29 -10.15
CA GLU A 130 -4.40 6.73 -8.82
C GLU A 130 -4.55 8.25 -8.70
N LYS A 131 -5.03 8.70 -7.54
CA LYS A 131 -5.17 10.12 -7.21
C LYS A 131 -4.32 10.48 -6.01
N GLY A 132 -3.38 11.38 -6.21
CA GLY A 132 -2.59 11.97 -5.14
C GLY A 132 -3.11 13.37 -4.77
N LYS A 133 -3.16 13.65 -3.47
CA LYS A 133 -3.47 14.98 -2.91
C LYS A 133 -2.34 15.38 -1.99
N SER A 134 -1.83 16.57 -2.14
CA SER A 134 -0.79 17.10 -1.26
C SER A 134 -1.13 18.50 -0.77
N LEU A 135 -0.99 18.70 0.53
CA LEU A 135 -1.09 20.00 1.20
C LEU A 135 0.25 20.30 1.86
N THR A 136 0.80 21.46 1.56
CA THR A 136 2.00 21.96 2.23
C THR A 136 1.71 23.35 2.79
N LEU A 137 2.05 23.53 4.07
CA LEU A 137 1.97 24.82 4.76
C LEU A 137 3.34 25.09 5.39
N GLY A 138 3.90 26.26 5.18
CA GLY A 138 5.21 26.58 5.68
C GLY A 138 5.32 28.01 6.17
N VAL A 139 6.24 28.23 7.11
CA VAL A 139 6.65 29.55 7.57
C VAL A 139 8.17 29.65 7.50
N VAL A 140 8.64 30.77 6.99
CA VAL A 140 10.07 31.13 6.95
C VAL A 140 10.23 32.40 7.76
N VAL A 141 11.16 32.38 8.72
CA VAL A 141 11.48 33.50 9.60
C VAL A 141 12.95 33.86 9.44
N GLU A 142 13.23 35.08 9.01
CA GLU A 142 14.57 35.61 8.78
C GLU A 142 14.69 36.94 9.55
N PRO A 143 14.94 36.90 10.90
CA PRO A 143 14.90 38.09 11.71
C PRO A 143 15.99 39.08 11.33
N SER A 144 15.63 40.32 11.00
CA SER A 144 16.57 41.37 10.62
C SER A 144 17.54 41.75 11.74
N PHE A 145 17.14 41.53 13.03
CA PHE A 145 17.98 41.77 14.18
C PHE A 145 19.06 40.72 14.47
N VAL A 146 19.02 39.55 13.76
CA VAL A 146 20.06 38.50 13.83
C VAL A 146 20.52 38.16 12.40
N PRO A 147 21.48 38.86 11.83
CA PRO A 147 21.93 38.60 10.47
C PRO A 147 22.43 37.18 10.28
N GLY A 148 21.96 36.52 9.22
CA GLY A 148 22.37 35.15 8.86
C GLY A 148 21.56 34.05 9.53
N LEU A 149 20.58 34.37 10.41
CA LEU A 149 19.65 33.38 10.93
C LEU A 149 18.46 33.21 9.97
N SER A 150 18.20 31.98 9.56
CA SER A 150 16.98 31.58 8.82
C SER A 150 16.39 30.34 9.46
N LEU A 151 15.11 30.39 9.81
CA LEU A 151 14.34 29.28 10.36
C LEU A 151 13.19 28.98 9.44
N THR A 152 13.04 27.70 9.07
CA THR A 152 11.92 27.23 8.25
C THR A 152 11.22 26.09 8.94
N VAL A 153 9.89 26.17 9.00
CA VAL A 153 9.03 25.10 9.52
C VAL A 153 7.97 24.79 8.47
N ASP A 154 7.89 23.52 8.08
CA ASP A 154 6.93 23.04 7.09
C ASP A 154 6.08 21.91 7.66
N TYR A 155 4.78 22.02 7.46
CA TYR A 155 3.81 20.94 7.60
C TYR A 155 3.42 20.43 6.22
N TYR A 156 3.39 19.11 6.06
CA TYR A 156 2.89 18.51 4.83
C TYR A 156 1.94 17.35 5.15
N LYS A 157 0.94 17.15 4.28
CA LYS A 157 0.01 16.03 4.29
C LYS A 157 -0.10 15.51 2.86
N ILE A 158 0.15 14.21 2.68
CA ILE A 158 0.05 13.52 1.39
C ILE A 158 -0.94 12.38 1.55
N GLU A 159 -1.91 12.31 0.65
CA GLU A 159 -2.89 11.24 0.56
C GLU A 159 -2.84 10.65 -0.85
N VAL A 160 -2.88 9.33 -0.95
CA VAL A 160 -2.98 8.61 -2.23
C VAL A 160 -4.18 7.70 -2.15
N GLU A 161 -5.07 7.83 -3.13
CA GLU A 161 -6.28 7.04 -3.29
C GLU A 161 -6.11 6.13 -4.51
N ASP A 162 -6.76 4.95 -4.49
CA ASP A 162 -6.76 3.98 -5.60
C ASP A 162 -5.35 3.53 -6.05
N LEU A 163 -4.45 3.28 -5.07
CA LEU A 163 -3.08 2.88 -5.34
C LEU A 163 -3.03 1.59 -6.17
N ILE A 164 -2.35 1.64 -7.30
CA ILE A 164 -2.09 0.47 -8.16
C ILE A 164 -0.84 -0.23 -7.62
N ALA A 165 -1.02 -1.36 -6.94
CA ALA A 165 0.05 -2.24 -6.49
C ALA A 165 0.22 -3.42 -7.46
N SER A 166 1.47 -3.76 -7.77
CA SER A 166 1.87 -4.90 -8.61
C SER A 166 2.61 -5.96 -7.78
#